data_f7268dd570d42e6598da39ad44b3c738
#
_entry.id   f7268dd570d42e6598da39ad44b3c738
#
_cell.length_a   1.000
_cell.length_b   1.000
_cell.length_c   1.000
_cell.angle_alpha   90.00
_cell.angle_beta   90.00
_cell.angle_gamma   90.00
#
_symmetry.space_group_name_H-M   'P 1'
#
loop_
_entity.id
_entity.type
_entity.pdbx_description
1 polymer ?
#
loop_
_entity_poly.entity_id
_entity_poly.type
_entity_poly.pdbx_seq_one_letter_code
_entity_poly.pdbx_strand_id
1 'polypeptide(L)'
;MKIEKKHLLDYTILIPYLILSIVGLIVVYSTTSARLVALGANPFASVINQGAFWLVSLFSIFFIYRLKLNFLRKDKLLGVVIAFEILLLVIAKFFTREINGANGWIVLGPLSFQPAEYLKIIVVWFLAHTFSKKQSAIERYDYQALTKNRWIPRNGKELNDWRVYLLVMIGLVAIQPDLGNAAIIVLTTVVMFSISGVGYRWFTALFASIVGISSAFLGLIALVGVQTMAKVPIFGYVAKRFAAYFNPFKDLTGSGLQLSHSYYAMSNGGWFGLGLGNSIEKTGYLPEATTDFVFSIVIEELGLIGAGLILALLFFLILRIMIVGVKARNPFNSMMALGVGALMLMQVFVNIGGISGLIPSTGVTFPFLSQGGNSLLVTSVGIAFVLNIAANEKRDNIVQAIEEELSQTQELESQDEKIVPLRRSR
;
A
#
# COMPACT_ATOMS: atom_id res chain seq x y z
N MET A 1 -24.06 2.78 28.17
CA MET A 1 -22.95 1.80 28.46
C MET A 1 -21.67 2.23 27.75
N LYS A 2 -20.52 2.33 28.44
CA LYS A 2 -19.25 2.77 27.83
C LYS A 2 -18.46 1.54 27.40
N ILE A 3 -18.59 1.13 26.12
CA ILE A 3 -17.86 -0.02 25.59
C ILE A 3 -16.40 0.41 25.38
N GLU A 4 -15.46 -0.21 26.10
CA GLU A 4 -14.03 0.12 25.96
C GLU A 4 -13.45 -0.48 24.69
N LYS A 5 -12.76 0.35 23.92
CA LYS A 5 -12.14 -0.01 22.62
C LYS A 5 -11.21 -1.23 22.69
N LYS A 6 -10.56 -1.46 23.86
CA LYS A 6 -9.62 -2.58 24.03
C LYS A 6 -10.23 -3.96 23.78
N HIS A 7 -11.54 -4.13 24.02
CA HIS A 7 -12.27 -5.39 23.81
C HIS A 7 -12.79 -5.56 22.36
N LEU A 8 -12.60 -4.56 21.52
CA LEU A 8 -13.09 -4.53 20.14
C LEU A 8 -11.99 -4.80 19.09
N LEU A 9 -10.78 -5.12 19.55
CA LEU A 9 -9.63 -5.36 18.69
C LEU A 9 -9.87 -6.57 17.76
N ASP A 10 -9.59 -6.40 16.47
CA ASP A 10 -9.72 -7.49 15.49
C ASP A 10 -8.42 -8.31 15.43
N TYR A 11 -8.39 -9.41 16.16
CA TYR A 11 -7.24 -10.32 16.19
C TYR A 11 -7.01 -11.03 14.86
N THR A 12 -8.01 -11.13 13.99
CA THR A 12 -7.86 -11.76 12.67
C THR A 12 -7.03 -10.88 11.71
N ILE A 13 -6.82 -9.61 12.04
CA ILE A 13 -5.91 -8.70 11.34
C ILE A 13 -4.58 -8.59 12.10
N LEU A 14 -4.64 -8.42 13.42
CA LEU A 14 -3.45 -8.17 14.23
C LEU A 14 -2.49 -9.37 14.25
N ILE A 15 -3.00 -10.61 14.41
CA ILE A 15 -2.15 -11.80 14.49
C ILE A 15 -1.40 -12.07 13.18
N PRO A 16 -2.05 -12.11 12.00
CA PRO A 16 -1.33 -12.24 10.73
C PRO A 16 -0.29 -11.12 10.49
N TYR A 17 -0.61 -9.88 10.85
CA TYR A 17 0.34 -8.77 10.79
C TYR A 17 1.58 -9.04 11.64
N LEU A 18 1.41 -9.46 12.90
CA LEU A 18 2.53 -9.75 13.79
C LEU A 18 3.38 -10.92 13.26
N ILE A 19 2.75 -12.00 12.81
CA ILE A 19 3.46 -13.15 12.23
C ILE A 19 4.28 -12.71 11.01
N LEU A 20 3.66 -12.02 10.04
CA LEU A 20 4.34 -11.55 8.84
C LEU A 20 5.48 -10.59 9.15
N SER A 21 5.30 -9.68 10.09
CA SER A 21 6.36 -8.73 10.46
C SER A 21 7.53 -9.39 11.20
N ILE A 22 7.28 -10.42 12.03
CA ILE A 22 8.34 -11.22 12.68
C ILE A 22 9.08 -12.07 11.63
N VAL A 23 8.34 -12.73 10.71
CA VAL A 23 8.95 -13.45 9.58
C VAL A 23 9.82 -12.50 8.77
N GLY A 24 9.37 -11.26 8.54
CA GLY A 24 10.16 -10.23 7.86
C GLY A 24 11.48 -9.90 8.57
N LEU A 25 11.52 -9.82 9.90
CA LEU A 25 12.76 -9.63 10.65
C LEU A 25 13.73 -10.81 10.45
N ILE A 26 13.22 -12.04 10.43
CA ILE A 26 14.01 -13.25 10.18
C ILE A 26 14.57 -13.23 8.75
N VAL A 27 13.75 -12.88 7.76
CA VAL A 27 14.16 -12.77 6.36
C VAL A 27 15.21 -11.68 6.18
N VAL A 28 15.07 -10.50 6.82
CA VAL A 28 16.08 -9.43 6.79
C VAL A 28 17.39 -9.91 7.38
N TYR A 29 17.35 -10.67 8.48
CA TYR A 29 18.57 -11.28 9.02
C TYR A 29 19.22 -12.24 8.02
N SER A 30 18.44 -13.17 7.49
CA SER A 30 18.94 -14.16 6.53
C SER A 30 19.59 -13.50 5.31
N THR A 31 18.95 -12.48 4.75
CA THR A 31 19.41 -11.83 3.51
C THR A 31 20.59 -10.87 3.69
N THR A 32 20.82 -10.35 4.91
CA THR A 32 21.85 -9.32 5.13
C THR A 32 23.07 -9.80 5.90
N SER A 33 22.93 -10.81 6.77
CA SER A 33 23.97 -11.23 7.72
C SER A 33 25.26 -11.68 7.03
N ALA A 34 25.19 -12.51 6.00
CA ALA A 34 26.36 -13.01 5.28
C ALA A 34 27.18 -11.88 4.65
N ARG A 35 26.53 -10.91 4.01
CA ARG A 35 27.18 -9.74 3.41
C ARG A 35 27.84 -8.85 4.47
N LEU A 36 27.16 -8.63 5.60
CA LEU A 36 27.70 -7.81 6.68
C LEU A 36 28.94 -8.46 7.30
N VAL A 37 28.93 -9.78 7.53
CA VAL A 37 30.10 -10.54 8.00
C VAL A 37 31.26 -10.41 7.01
N ALA A 38 31.01 -10.57 5.72
CA ALA A 38 32.05 -10.43 4.69
C ALA A 38 32.67 -9.02 4.65
N LEU A 39 31.92 -8.00 5.05
CA LEU A 39 32.39 -6.61 5.18
C LEU A 39 33.04 -6.32 6.56
N GLY A 40 33.15 -7.29 7.45
CA GLY A 40 33.65 -7.10 8.83
C GLY A 40 32.69 -6.29 9.71
N ALA A 41 31.43 -6.14 9.32
CA ALA A 41 30.40 -5.39 10.04
C ALA A 41 29.57 -6.31 10.96
N ASN A 42 28.83 -5.71 11.89
CA ASN A 42 27.94 -6.46 12.77
C ASN A 42 26.82 -7.14 11.97
N PRO A 43 26.67 -8.47 11.99
CA PRO A 43 25.65 -9.20 11.23
C PRO A 43 24.21 -8.86 11.63
N PHE A 44 24.02 -8.29 12.81
CA PHE A 44 22.70 -7.87 13.31
C PHE A 44 22.34 -6.41 12.97
N ALA A 45 23.23 -5.65 12.36
CA ALA A 45 23.00 -4.21 12.14
C ALA A 45 21.70 -3.90 11.38
N SER A 46 21.44 -4.63 10.29
CA SER A 46 20.21 -4.46 9.51
C SER A 46 18.96 -4.85 10.28
N VAL A 47 19.02 -5.95 11.04
CA VAL A 47 17.87 -6.41 11.86
C VAL A 47 17.60 -5.46 13.01
N ILE A 48 18.64 -4.92 13.65
CA ILE A 48 18.46 -3.91 14.72
C ILE A 48 17.76 -2.67 14.16
N ASN A 49 18.19 -2.18 12.99
CA ASN A 49 17.54 -1.05 12.33
C ASN A 49 16.08 -1.35 11.96
N GLN A 50 15.82 -2.50 11.31
CA GLN A 50 14.47 -2.93 10.96
C GLN A 50 13.60 -3.15 12.21
N GLY A 51 14.18 -3.71 13.29
CA GLY A 51 13.52 -3.89 14.58
C GLY A 51 13.13 -2.56 15.25
N ALA A 52 13.98 -1.53 15.13
CA ALA A 52 13.64 -0.19 15.59
C ALA A 52 12.43 0.36 14.83
N PHE A 53 12.38 0.25 13.51
CA PHE A 53 11.20 0.61 12.72
C PHE A 53 9.98 -0.23 13.07
N TRP A 54 10.15 -1.52 13.36
CA TRP A 54 9.06 -2.40 13.82
C TRP A 54 8.48 -1.94 15.16
N LEU A 55 9.31 -1.55 16.13
CA LEU A 55 8.85 -1.00 17.41
C LEU A 55 8.09 0.33 17.21
N VAL A 56 8.61 1.22 16.35
CA VAL A 56 7.91 2.47 15.97
C VAL A 56 6.57 2.16 15.29
N SER A 57 6.51 1.11 14.47
CA SER A 57 5.29 0.64 13.83
C SER A 57 4.25 0.16 14.83
N LEU A 58 4.66 -0.64 15.82
CA LEU A 58 3.76 -1.09 16.91
C LEU A 58 3.25 0.08 17.75
N PHE A 59 4.12 1.05 18.06
CA PHE A 59 3.72 2.28 18.75
C PHE A 59 2.72 3.08 17.91
N SER A 60 2.94 3.20 16.59
CA SER A 60 2.04 3.87 15.67
C SER A 60 0.67 3.19 15.62
N ILE A 61 0.63 1.84 15.59
CA ILE A 61 -0.61 1.07 15.67
C ILE A 61 -1.36 1.39 16.96
N PHE A 62 -0.68 1.33 18.10
CA PHE A 62 -1.27 1.62 19.40
C PHE A 62 -1.83 3.05 19.47
N PHE A 63 -1.09 4.04 18.97
CA PHE A 63 -1.50 5.43 18.98
C PHE A 63 -2.69 5.67 18.04
N ILE A 64 -2.60 5.25 16.76
CA ILE A 64 -3.64 5.44 15.75
C ILE A 64 -4.92 4.68 16.14
N TYR A 65 -4.82 3.49 16.73
CA TYR A 65 -5.96 2.75 17.22
C TYR A 65 -6.80 3.54 18.23
N ARG A 66 -6.17 4.40 19.02
CA ARG A 66 -6.85 5.27 20.02
C ARG A 66 -7.40 6.57 19.45
N LEU A 67 -6.98 6.98 18.26
CA LEU A 67 -7.47 8.21 17.66
C LEU A 67 -8.97 8.16 17.37
N LYS A 68 -9.62 9.33 17.44
CA LYS A 68 -11.00 9.50 16.98
C LYS A 68 -11.01 9.63 15.45
N LEU A 69 -11.71 8.76 14.73
CA LEU A 69 -11.81 8.78 13.26
C LEU A 69 -12.33 10.13 12.72
N ASN A 70 -13.17 10.83 13.48
CA ASN A 70 -13.66 12.15 13.09
C ASN A 70 -12.55 13.20 12.95
N PHE A 71 -11.39 13.01 13.61
CA PHE A 71 -10.23 13.86 13.43
C PHE A 71 -9.63 13.72 12.02
N LEU A 72 -9.58 12.52 11.48
CA LEU A 72 -9.05 12.20 10.14
C LEU A 72 -9.96 12.72 9.01
N ARG A 73 -11.22 13.06 9.31
CA ARG A 73 -12.18 13.59 8.33
C ARG A 73 -12.15 15.12 8.21
N LYS A 74 -11.23 15.81 8.90
CA LYS A 74 -11.11 17.26 8.83
C LYS A 74 -10.32 17.69 7.60
N ASP A 75 -10.93 18.55 6.75
CA ASP A 75 -10.30 19.09 5.53
C ASP A 75 -8.99 19.82 5.81
N LYS A 76 -8.96 20.61 6.90
CA LYS A 76 -7.77 21.38 7.29
C LYS A 76 -6.58 20.46 7.61
N LEU A 77 -6.83 19.35 8.32
CA LEU A 77 -5.79 18.38 8.65
C LEU A 77 -5.23 17.73 7.38
N LEU A 78 -6.11 17.24 6.53
CA LEU A 78 -5.71 16.60 5.27
C LEU A 78 -4.94 17.59 4.37
N GLY A 79 -5.40 18.83 4.26
CA GLY A 79 -4.70 19.86 3.49
C GLY A 79 -3.29 20.15 4.02
N VAL A 80 -3.12 20.21 5.34
CA VAL A 80 -1.79 20.39 5.96
C VAL A 80 -0.88 19.19 5.70
N VAL A 81 -1.40 17.95 5.82
CA VAL A 81 -0.63 16.73 5.58
C VAL A 81 -0.20 16.65 4.11
N ILE A 82 -1.10 16.95 3.16
CA ILE A 82 -0.75 16.95 1.72
C ILE A 82 0.29 18.05 1.42
N ALA A 83 0.12 19.25 1.94
CA ALA A 83 1.06 20.34 1.72
C ALA A 83 2.45 20.01 2.29
N PHE A 84 2.50 19.40 3.47
CA PHE A 84 3.75 18.95 4.09
C PHE A 84 4.40 17.82 3.27
N GLU A 85 3.62 16.86 2.78
CA GLU A 85 4.12 15.76 1.94
C GLU A 85 4.67 16.26 0.61
N ILE A 86 3.98 17.18 -0.07
CA ILE A 86 4.47 17.83 -1.30
C ILE A 86 5.80 18.56 -1.01
N LEU A 87 5.90 19.27 0.12
CA LEU A 87 7.14 19.91 0.52
C LEU A 87 8.29 18.90 0.70
N LEU A 88 8.03 17.76 1.37
CA LEU A 88 9.03 16.70 1.55
C LEU A 88 9.45 16.07 0.21
N LEU A 89 8.51 15.86 -0.72
CA LEU A 89 8.82 15.37 -2.07
C LEU A 89 9.71 16.37 -2.84
N VAL A 90 9.42 17.67 -2.74
CA VAL A 90 10.24 18.72 -3.34
C VAL A 90 11.64 18.76 -2.72
N ILE A 91 11.73 18.69 -1.39
CA ILE A 91 13.02 18.62 -0.68
C ILE A 91 13.81 17.39 -1.13
N ALA A 92 13.18 16.21 -1.16
CA ALA A 92 13.84 14.97 -1.59
C ALA A 92 14.35 15.07 -3.03
N LYS A 93 13.61 15.71 -3.94
CA LYS A 93 14.04 15.85 -5.34
C LYS A 93 15.20 16.82 -5.52
N PHE A 94 15.12 18.01 -4.93
CA PHE A 94 15.99 19.13 -5.30
C PHE A 94 17.11 19.42 -4.30
N PHE A 95 17.00 18.92 -3.06
CA PHE A 95 17.92 19.26 -1.97
C PHE A 95 18.68 18.07 -1.39
N THR A 96 18.44 16.84 -1.90
CA THR A 96 19.16 15.65 -1.41
C THR A 96 20.09 15.07 -2.48
N ARG A 97 21.03 14.23 -2.04
CA ARG A 97 21.96 13.54 -2.93
C ARG A 97 21.28 12.35 -3.58
N GLU A 98 21.72 12.03 -4.77
CA GLU A 98 21.30 10.84 -5.49
C GLU A 98 21.77 9.57 -4.79
N ILE A 99 20.88 8.62 -4.57
CA ILE A 99 21.16 7.29 -4.02
C ILE A 99 20.62 6.26 -5.00
N ASN A 100 21.48 5.36 -5.49
CA ASN A 100 21.13 4.32 -6.46
C ASN A 100 20.42 4.84 -7.73
N GLY A 101 20.78 6.03 -8.22
CA GLY A 101 20.20 6.61 -9.43
C GLY A 101 18.86 7.34 -9.21
N ALA A 102 18.42 7.54 -7.98
CA ALA A 102 17.20 8.26 -7.66
C ALA A 102 17.38 9.30 -6.54
N ASN A 103 16.76 10.47 -6.73
CA ASN A 103 16.74 11.56 -5.75
C ASN A 103 15.40 11.51 -4.99
N GLY A 104 15.22 10.52 -4.15
CA GLY A 104 13.96 10.30 -3.41
C GLY A 104 14.11 10.11 -1.92
N TRP A 105 15.34 10.26 -1.38
CA TRP A 105 15.66 9.95 0.01
C TRP A 105 16.14 11.16 0.77
N ILE A 106 15.55 11.41 1.94
CA ILE A 106 16.02 12.42 2.91
C ILE A 106 16.81 11.66 3.97
N VAL A 107 18.12 11.88 4.03
CA VAL A 107 19.00 11.21 4.99
C VAL A 107 19.25 12.14 6.18
N LEU A 108 18.86 11.67 7.37
CA LEU A 108 19.03 12.38 8.65
C LEU A 108 19.88 11.52 9.60
N GLY A 109 21.21 11.61 9.46
CA GLY A 109 22.13 10.76 10.19
C GLY A 109 21.94 9.28 9.85
N PRO A 110 21.67 8.39 10.83
CA PRO A 110 21.48 6.96 10.58
C PRO A 110 20.11 6.62 10.00
N LEU A 111 19.16 7.57 9.98
CA LEU A 111 17.81 7.37 9.50
C LEU A 111 17.69 7.88 8.06
N SER A 112 17.04 7.09 7.21
CA SER A 112 16.65 7.47 5.86
C SER A 112 15.14 7.49 5.74
N PHE A 113 14.62 8.57 5.18
CA PHE A 113 13.19 8.79 5.00
C PHE A 113 12.90 8.92 3.51
N GLN A 114 11.94 8.14 3.01
CA GLN A 114 11.49 8.19 1.62
C GLN A 114 10.06 8.72 1.55
N PRO A 115 9.85 10.00 1.19
CA PRO A 115 8.50 10.58 1.15
C PRO A 115 7.54 9.81 0.24
N ALA A 116 8.00 9.29 -0.90
CA ALA A 116 7.15 8.51 -1.81
C ALA A 116 6.48 7.28 -1.15
N GLU A 117 7.09 6.70 -0.11
CA GLU A 117 6.49 5.62 0.68
C GLU A 117 5.27 6.13 1.47
N TYR A 118 5.40 7.26 2.13
CA TYR A 118 4.30 7.87 2.93
C TYR A 118 3.19 8.40 2.04
N LEU A 119 3.54 8.90 0.86
CA LEU A 119 2.56 9.36 -0.11
C LEU A 119 1.51 8.30 -0.45
N LYS A 120 1.87 7.02 -0.51
CA LYS A 120 0.93 5.93 -0.83
C LYS A 120 -0.28 5.91 0.11
N ILE A 121 -0.04 5.96 1.42
CA ILE A 121 -1.15 5.96 2.40
C ILE A 121 -1.86 7.32 2.46
N ILE A 122 -1.15 8.42 2.21
CA ILE A 122 -1.73 9.76 2.14
C ILE A 122 -2.70 9.87 0.95
N VAL A 123 -2.35 9.30 -0.21
CA VAL A 123 -3.24 9.24 -1.38
C VAL A 123 -4.48 8.39 -1.10
N VAL A 124 -4.32 7.24 -0.43
CA VAL A 124 -5.47 6.43 0.01
C VAL A 124 -6.40 7.25 0.90
N TRP A 125 -5.85 7.94 1.89
CA TRP A 125 -6.63 8.81 2.79
C TRP A 125 -7.29 9.97 2.03
N PHE A 126 -6.57 10.63 1.15
CA PHE A 126 -7.07 11.72 0.32
C PHE A 126 -8.24 11.30 -0.57
N LEU A 127 -8.11 10.17 -1.27
CA LEU A 127 -9.17 9.66 -2.13
C LEU A 127 -10.37 9.16 -1.32
N ALA A 128 -10.13 8.45 -0.20
CA ALA A 128 -11.20 8.03 0.70
C ALA A 128 -12.01 9.22 1.23
N HIS A 129 -11.33 10.31 1.61
CA HIS A 129 -11.97 11.54 2.06
C HIS A 129 -12.76 12.23 0.94
N THR A 130 -12.15 12.36 -0.24
CA THR A 130 -12.74 13.05 -1.38
C THR A 130 -13.97 12.33 -1.92
N PHE A 131 -13.87 11.01 -2.11
CA PHE A 131 -14.96 10.22 -2.69
C PHE A 131 -16.10 10.00 -1.71
N SER A 132 -15.81 9.77 -0.42
CA SER A 132 -16.85 9.62 0.60
C SER A 132 -17.71 10.88 0.76
N LYS A 133 -17.14 12.07 0.64
CA LYS A 133 -17.90 13.33 0.65
C LYS A 133 -18.82 13.52 -0.55
N LYS A 134 -18.49 12.89 -1.66
CA LYS A 134 -19.25 12.99 -2.91
C LYS A 134 -20.15 11.79 -3.16
N GLN A 135 -20.25 10.82 -2.22
CA GLN A 135 -20.97 9.57 -2.41
C GLN A 135 -22.42 9.77 -2.90
N SER A 136 -23.21 10.58 -2.23
CA SER A 136 -24.60 10.85 -2.62
C SER A 136 -24.72 11.59 -3.97
N ALA A 137 -23.71 12.37 -4.33
CA ALA A 137 -23.66 13.01 -5.64
C ALA A 137 -23.24 12.02 -6.72
N ILE A 138 -22.33 11.09 -6.43
CA ILE A 138 -21.92 10.03 -7.36
C ILE A 138 -23.11 9.11 -7.67
N GLU A 139 -23.90 8.71 -6.67
CA GLU A 139 -25.11 7.92 -6.86
C GLU A 139 -26.13 8.59 -7.80
N ARG A 140 -26.19 9.92 -7.78
CA ARG A 140 -27.16 10.69 -8.59
C ARG A 140 -26.64 11.13 -9.96
N TYR A 141 -25.37 11.49 -10.06
CA TYR A 141 -24.75 12.13 -11.24
C TYR A 141 -23.57 11.36 -11.81
N ASP A 142 -23.25 10.17 -11.27
CA ASP A 142 -22.13 9.33 -11.71
C ASP A 142 -20.79 10.11 -11.72
N TYR A 143 -19.94 9.86 -12.69
CA TYR A 143 -18.64 10.53 -12.87
C TYR A 143 -18.74 12.06 -12.92
N GLN A 144 -19.86 12.60 -13.41
CA GLN A 144 -20.06 14.06 -13.45
C GLN A 144 -20.00 14.71 -12.07
N ALA A 145 -20.36 13.98 -11.01
CA ALA A 145 -20.21 14.46 -9.63
C ALA A 145 -18.74 14.72 -9.25
N LEU A 146 -17.82 13.96 -9.82
CA LEU A 146 -16.37 14.09 -9.59
C LEU A 146 -15.73 15.18 -10.45
N THR A 147 -16.37 15.56 -11.59
CA THR A 147 -15.80 16.48 -12.59
C THR A 147 -16.45 17.86 -12.60
N LYS A 148 -17.49 18.09 -11.79
CA LYS A 148 -18.28 19.33 -11.80
C LYS A 148 -17.44 20.59 -11.45
N ASN A 149 -16.28 20.44 -10.85
CA ASN A 149 -15.31 21.52 -10.65
C ASN A 149 -14.42 21.63 -11.90
N ARG A 150 -14.45 22.78 -12.56
CA ARG A 150 -13.65 23.05 -13.77
C ARG A 150 -12.16 23.01 -13.48
N TRP A 151 -11.37 22.49 -14.42
CA TRP A 151 -9.91 22.47 -14.38
C TRP A 151 -9.26 23.86 -14.26
N ILE A 152 -9.98 24.91 -14.70
CA ILE A 152 -9.50 26.29 -14.71
C ILE A 152 -10.41 27.10 -13.78
N PRO A 153 -9.86 27.69 -12.71
CA PRO A 153 -10.64 28.56 -11.81
C PRO A 153 -11.12 29.80 -12.58
N ARG A 154 -12.43 29.99 -12.67
CA ARG A 154 -13.01 31.19 -13.31
C ARG A 154 -12.92 32.42 -12.42
N ASN A 155 -12.73 32.28 -11.09
CA ASN A 155 -12.69 33.37 -10.13
C ASN A 155 -11.74 33.11 -8.93
N GLY A 156 -10.62 32.42 -9.13
CA GLY A 156 -9.57 32.25 -8.09
C GLY A 156 -9.94 31.44 -6.82
N LYS A 157 -11.18 30.90 -6.74
CA LYS A 157 -11.68 30.17 -5.56
C LYS A 157 -11.77 28.65 -5.70
N GLU A 158 -11.48 28.08 -6.87
CA GLU A 158 -11.72 26.66 -7.15
C GLU A 158 -10.45 25.88 -7.52
N LEU A 159 -9.36 26.11 -6.80
CA LEU A 159 -8.15 25.24 -6.88
C LEU A 159 -8.35 23.87 -6.20
N ASN A 160 -9.59 23.43 -5.98
CA ASN A 160 -9.92 22.22 -5.23
C ASN A 160 -10.27 21.02 -6.12
N ASP A 161 -9.68 20.91 -7.33
CA ASP A 161 -9.85 19.69 -8.12
C ASP A 161 -8.90 18.61 -7.60
N TRP A 162 -9.47 17.54 -7.05
CA TRP A 162 -8.72 16.39 -6.54
C TRP A 162 -7.75 15.79 -7.57
N ARG A 163 -8.08 15.88 -8.87
CA ARG A 163 -7.25 15.38 -9.97
C ARG A 163 -5.94 16.13 -10.08
N VAL A 164 -5.97 17.45 -9.89
CA VAL A 164 -4.77 18.30 -9.95
C VAL A 164 -3.81 17.92 -8.82
N TYR A 165 -4.31 17.78 -7.57
CA TYR A 165 -3.48 17.34 -6.45
C TYR A 165 -2.86 15.96 -6.70
N LEU A 166 -3.68 15.01 -7.20
CA LEU A 166 -3.21 13.67 -7.52
C LEU A 166 -2.14 13.68 -8.61
N LEU A 167 -2.35 14.43 -9.70
CA LEU A 167 -1.37 14.57 -10.78
C LEU A 167 -0.07 15.22 -10.33
N VAL A 168 -0.13 16.24 -9.47
CA VAL A 168 1.05 16.86 -8.88
C VAL A 168 1.82 15.86 -8.02
N MET A 169 1.14 15.13 -7.15
CA MET A 169 1.76 14.12 -6.27
C MET A 169 2.42 13.00 -7.07
N ILE A 170 1.72 12.42 -8.06
CA ILE A 170 2.27 11.37 -8.93
C ILE A 170 3.42 11.92 -9.78
N GLY A 171 3.25 13.12 -10.33
CA GLY A 171 4.27 13.77 -11.15
C GLY A 171 5.57 14.01 -10.40
N LEU A 172 5.50 14.46 -9.15
CA LEU A 172 6.69 14.66 -8.30
C LEU A 172 7.44 13.34 -8.04
N VAL A 173 6.72 12.24 -7.81
CA VAL A 173 7.35 10.91 -7.63
C VAL A 173 7.95 10.41 -8.96
N ALA A 174 7.26 10.60 -10.08
CA ALA A 174 7.76 10.21 -11.39
C ALA A 174 9.05 10.97 -11.80
N ILE A 175 9.14 12.27 -11.44
CA ILE A 175 10.34 13.09 -11.69
C ILE A 175 11.52 12.66 -10.80
N GLN A 176 11.27 11.95 -9.67
CA GLN A 176 12.32 11.38 -8.80
C GLN A 176 12.90 10.06 -9.32
N PRO A 177 12.73 9.63 -10.55
CA PRO A 177 12.72 8.33 -11.23
C PRO A 177 12.19 7.15 -10.38
N ASP A 178 11.27 7.40 -9.45
CA ASP A 178 10.65 6.35 -8.63
C ASP A 178 9.35 5.84 -9.28
N LEU A 179 9.53 5.15 -10.42
CA LEU A 179 8.42 4.64 -11.21
C LEU A 179 7.65 3.52 -10.50
N GLY A 180 8.30 2.80 -9.60
CA GLY A 180 7.67 1.74 -8.81
C GLY A 180 6.60 2.31 -7.89
N ASN A 181 6.93 3.28 -7.06
CA ASN A 181 5.96 3.94 -6.19
C ASN A 181 4.90 4.71 -6.98
N ALA A 182 5.28 5.38 -8.08
CA ALA A 182 4.32 6.04 -8.97
C ALA A 182 3.28 5.04 -9.54
N ALA A 183 3.74 3.88 -10.02
CA ALA A 183 2.85 2.83 -10.55
C ALA A 183 1.88 2.30 -9.48
N ILE A 184 2.36 2.04 -8.26
CA ILE A 184 1.48 1.60 -7.16
C ILE A 184 0.42 2.65 -6.85
N ILE A 185 0.80 3.93 -6.79
CA ILE A 185 -0.14 5.02 -6.52
C ILE A 185 -1.21 5.09 -7.62
N VAL A 186 -0.81 4.99 -8.89
CA VAL A 186 -1.74 4.97 -10.03
C VAL A 186 -2.68 3.75 -9.95
N LEU A 187 -2.15 2.54 -9.77
CA LEU A 187 -2.96 1.32 -9.69
C LEU A 187 -3.93 1.36 -8.50
N THR A 188 -3.45 1.80 -7.33
CA THR A 188 -4.30 1.97 -6.15
C THR A 188 -5.40 3.01 -6.40
N THR A 189 -5.07 4.12 -7.09
CA THR A 189 -6.07 5.13 -7.48
C THR A 189 -7.13 4.55 -8.39
N VAL A 190 -6.76 3.74 -9.40
CA VAL A 190 -7.70 3.06 -10.31
C VAL A 190 -8.64 2.16 -9.54
N VAL A 191 -8.12 1.36 -8.60
CA VAL A 191 -8.96 0.50 -7.75
C VAL A 191 -9.89 1.35 -6.89
N MET A 192 -9.38 2.38 -6.21
CA MET A 192 -10.22 3.27 -5.39
C MET A 192 -11.29 4.00 -6.20
N PHE A 193 -10.97 4.39 -7.42
CA PHE A 193 -11.94 4.97 -8.34
C PHE A 193 -13.05 3.95 -8.70
N SER A 194 -12.70 2.68 -8.97
CA SER A 194 -13.69 1.65 -9.30
C SER A 194 -14.63 1.34 -8.13
N ILE A 195 -14.13 1.37 -6.88
CA ILE A 195 -14.96 1.12 -5.69
C ILE A 195 -15.70 2.38 -5.18
N SER A 196 -15.49 3.54 -5.78
CA SER A 196 -16.14 4.80 -5.38
C SER A 196 -17.64 4.85 -5.70
N GLY A 197 -18.17 3.87 -6.44
CA GLY A 197 -19.55 3.84 -6.91
C GLY A 197 -19.77 4.49 -8.27
N VAL A 198 -18.72 4.94 -8.94
CA VAL A 198 -18.77 5.44 -10.32
C VAL A 198 -19.08 4.29 -11.28
N GLY A 199 -19.91 4.53 -12.29
CA GLY A 199 -20.34 3.53 -13.26
C GLY A 199 -19.17 2.83 -13.95
N TYR A 200 -19.28 1.52 -14.14
CA TYR A 200 -18.23 0.66 -14.70
C TYR A 200 -17.63 1.14 -16.03
N ARG A 201 -18.39 1.89 -16.81
CA ARG A 201 -17.94 2.47 -18.11
C ARG A 201 -16.77 3.42 -17.94
N TRP A 202 -16.75 4.18 -16.87
CA TRP A 202 -15.66 5.10 -16.56
C TRP A 202 -14.40 4.38 -16.05
N PHE A 203 -14.60 3.31 -15.27
CA PHE A 203 -13.51 2.42 -14.87
C PHE A 203 -12.88 1.76 -16.11
N THR A 204 -13.69 1.18 -17.00
CA THR A 204 -13.18 0.55 -18.23
C THR A 204 -12.49 1.54 -19.15
N ALA A 205 -13.01 2.78 -19.27
CA ALA A 205 -12.37 3.84 -20.04
C ALA A 205 -11.02 4.26 -19.46
N LEU A 206 -10.93 4.41 -18.12
CA LEU A 206 -9.68 4.73 -17.43
C LEU A 206 -8.65 3.60 -17.60
N PHE A 207 -9.06 2.37 -17.36
CA PHE A 207 -8.21 1.19 -17.50
C PHE A 207 -7.73 1.03 -18.95
N ALA A 208 -8.61 1.13 -19.94
CA ALA A 208 -8.28 1.07 -21.36
C ALA A 208 -7.31 2.20 -21.75
N SER A 209 -7.47 3.40 -21.20
CA SER A 209 -6.56 4.52 -21.45
C SER A 209 -5.16 4.23 -20.91
N ILE A 210 -5.04 3.68 -19.68
CA ILE A 210 -3.76 3.31 -19.09
C ILE A 210 -3.08 2.22 -19.92
N VAL A 211 -3.82 1.16 -20.29
CA VAL A 211 -3.31 0.08 -21.14
C VAL A 211 -2.90 0.62 -22.51
N GLY A 212 -3.73 1.47 -23.14
CA GLY A 212 -3.45 2.08 -24.43
C GLY A 212 -2.17 2.94 -24.41
N ILE A 213 -2.02 3.81 -23.40
CA ILE A 213 -0.82 4.65 -23.23
C ILE A 213 0.42 3.78 -22.99
N SER A 214 0.31 2.76 -22.13
CA SER A 214 1.42 1.84 -21.86
C SER A 214 1.82 1.05 -23.11
N SER A 215 0.85 0.54 -23.87
CA SER A 215 1.10 -0.18 -25.14
C SER A 215 1.70 0.72 -26.21
N ALA A 216 1.21 1.97 -26.34
CA ALA A 216 1.78 2.94 -27.27
C ALA A 216 3.24 3.29 -26.89
N PHE A 217 3.53 3.43 -25.60
CA PHE A 217 4.88 3.68 -25.12
C PHE A 217 5.82 2.49 -25.39
N LEU A 218 5.34 1.26 -25.15
CA LEU A 218 6.08 0.04 -25.49
C LEU A 218 6.32 -0.08 -26.99
N GLY A 219 5.31 0.22 -27.82
CA GLY A 219 5.44 0.27 -29.27
C GLY A 219 6.47 1.31 -29.71
N LEU A 220 6.51 2.46 -29.09
CA LEU A 220 7.52 3.49 -29.37
C LEU A 220 8.93 3.01 -29.03
N ILE A 221 9.13 2.34 -27.87
CA ILE A 221 10.43 1.74 -27.50
C ILE A 221 10.85 0.68 -28.53
N ALA A 222 9.92 -0.17 -28.97
CA ALA A 222 10.20 -1.19 -29.97
C ALA A 222 10.59 -0.62 -31.33
N LEU A 223 9.96 0.49 -31.78
CA LEU A 223 10.23 1.15 -33.04
C LEU A 223 11.53 1.97 -33.03
N VAL A 224 11.76 2.75 -31.99
CA VAL A 224 12.92 3.65 -31.85
C VAL A 224 14.19 2.91 -31.43
N GLY A 225 14.00 1.78 -30.74
CA GLY A 225 15.07 0.97 -30.19
C GLY A 225 15.51 1.42 -28.80
N VAL A 226 15.78 0.42 -27.93
CA VAL A 226 16.17 0.62 -26.53
C VAL A 226 17.42 1.50 -26.41
N GLN A 227 18.41 1.33 -27.28
CA GLN A 227 19.69 2.09 -27.24
C GLN A 227 19.50 3.58 -27.48
N THR A 228 18.57 3.95 -28.37
CA THR A 228 18.26 5.34 -28.66
C THR A 228 17.47 5.98 -27.52
N MET A 229 16.49 5.27 -27.00
CA MET A 229 15.71 5.72 -25.85
C MET A 229 16.55 5.83 -24.56
N ALA A 230 17.57 4.98 -24.40
CA ALA A 230 18.48 5.03 -23.26
C ALA A 230 19.35 6.31 -23.20
N LYS A 231 19.48 7.05 -24.30
CA LYS A 231 20.19 8.34 -24.33
C LYS A 231 19.37 9.50 -23.73
N VAL A 232 18.06 9.35 -23.62
CA VAL A 232 17.19 10.37 -23.01
C VAL A 232 17.12 10.11 -21.49
N PRO A 233 17.56 11.03 -20.63
CA PRO A 233 17.72 10.78 -19.19
C PRO A 233 16.47 10.21 -18.50
N ILE A 234 15.28 10.73 -18.84
CA ILE A 234 13.99 10.29 -18.25
C ILE A 234 13.62 8.88 -18.73
N PHE A 235 13.87 8.55 -19.99
CA PHE A 235 13.47 7.28 -20.60
C PHE A 235 14.57 6.20 -20.50
N GLY A 236 15.82 6.58 -20.25
CA GLY A 236 16.94 5.65 -20.21
C GLY A 236 16.80 4.57 -19.13
N TYR A 237 16.33 4.96 -17.95
CA TYR A 237 16.06 4.03 -16.86
C TYR A 237 14.93 3.04 -17.21
N VAL A 238 13.84 3.54 -17.79
CA VAL A 238 12.71 2.71 -18.24
C VAL A 238 13.13 1.77 -19.37
N ALA A 239 13.84 2.27 -20.36
CA ALA A 239 14.30 1.49 -21.50
C ALA A 239 15.21 0.32 -21.08
N LYS A 240 16.11 0.52 -20.12
CA LYS A 240 16.96 -0.54 -19.56
C LYS A 240 16.14 -1.64 -18.88
N ARG A 241 15.11 -1.30 -18.10
CA ARG A 241 14.24 -2.27 -17.44
C ARG A 241 13.39 -3.07 -18.43
N PHE A 242 12.93 -2.42 -19.50
CA PHE A 242 12.24 -3.12 -20.60
C PHE A 242 13.17 -4.03 -21.40
N ALA A 243 14.44 -3.62 -21.64
CA ALA A 243 15.42 -4.49 -22.27
C ALA A 243 15.65 -5.77 -21.46
N ALA A 244 15.82 -5.62 -20.14
CA ALA A 244 15.94 -6.75 -19.21
C ALA A 244 14.70 -7.65 -19.22
N TYR A 245 13.52 -7.07 -19.31
CA TYR A 245 12.25 -7.79 -19.34
C TYR A 245 12.12 -8.67 -20.60
N PHE A 246 12.43 -8.14 -21.80
CA PHE A 246 12.30 -8.89 -23.04
C PHE A 246 13.35 -9.99 -23.20
N ASN A 247 14.55 -9.79 -22.72
CA ASN A 247 15.61 -10.80 -22.78
C ASN A 247 16.62 -10.63 -21.63
N PRO A 248 16.29 -11.17 -20.42
CA PRO A 248 17.15 -11.02 -19.25
C PRO A 248 18.51 -11.70 -19.40
N PHE A 249 18.59 -12.77 -20.21
CA PHE A 249 19.81 -13.56 -20.39
C PHE A 249 20.78 -12.96 -21.42
N LYS A 250 20.38 -11.91 -22.15
CA LYS A 250 21.26 -11.26 -23.13
C LYS A 250 22.39 -10.46 -22.48
N ASP A 251 22.14 -9.89 -21.29
CA ASP A 251 23.08 -9.05 -20.57
C ASP A 251 23.10 -9.46 -19.09
N LEU A 252 23.85 -10.52 -18.82
CA LEU A 252 23.95 -11.12 -17.47
C LEU A 252 24.80 -10.29 -16.51
N THR A 253 25.52 -9.29 -16.97
CA THR A 253 26.36 -8.40 -16.13
C THR A 253 25.80 -7.00 -15.96
N GLY A 254 24.75 -6.67 -16.72
CA GLY A 254 24.14 -5.35 -16.74
C GLY A 254 22.66 -5.37 -16.42
N SER A 255 21.84 -4.95 -17.38
CA SER A 255 20.40 -4.74 -17.15
C SER A 255 19.62 -6.02 -16.83
N GLY A 256 20.04 -7.17 -17.35
CA GLY A 256 19.40 -8.47 -17.11
C GLY A 256 19.85 -9.20 -15.84
N LEU A 257 20.91 -8.72 -15.18
CA LEU A 257 21.52 -9.37 -14.01
C LEU A 257 20.48 -9.68 -12.90
N GLN A 258 19.69 -8.70 -12.51
CA GLN A 258 18.74 -8.86 -11.41
C GLN A 258 17.66 -9.89 -11.72
N LEU A 259 17.08 -9.86 -12.92
CA LEU A 259 15.98 -10.73 -13.28
C LEU A 259 16.45 -12.17 -13.54
N SER A 260 17.63 -12.36 -14.17
CA SER A 260 18.21 -13.69 -14.38
C SER A 260 18.56 -14.38 -13.06
N HIS A 261 19.21 -13.67 -12.12
CA HIS A 261 19.52 -14.20 -10.80
C HIS A 261 18.26 -14.42 -9.92
N SER A 262 17.21 -13.62 -10.13
CA SER A 262 15.90 -13.92 -9.53
C SER A 262 15.35 -15.28 -9.99
N TYR A 263 15.48 -15.59 -11.29
CA TYR A 263 15.05 -16.90 -11.82
C TYR A 263 15.91 -18.04 -11.30
N TYR A 264 17.23 -17.84 -11.17
CA TYR A 264 18.10 -18.85 -10.56
C TYR A 264 17.72 -19.11 -9.10
N ALA A 265 17.48 -18.05 -8.30
CA ALA A 265 17.00 -18.18 -6.92
C ALA A 265 15.71 -19.03 -6.84
N MET A 266 14.71 -18.67 -7.65
CA MET A 266 13.43 -19.39 -7.64
C MET A 266 13.60 -20.85 -8.11
N SER A 267 14.47 -21.12 -9.08
CA SER A 267 14.76 -22.46 -9.58
C SER A 267 15.50 -23.30 -8.53
N ASN A 268 16.52 -22.72 -7.87
CA ASN A 268 17.29 -23.40 -6.81
C ASN A 268 16.41 -23.82 -5.64
N GLY A 269 15.40 -23.00 -5.29
CA GLY A 269 14.49 -23.28 -4.18
C GLY A 269 13.61 -24.49 -4.38
N GLY A 270 13.18 -24.79 -5.60
CA GLY A 270 12.28 -25.90 -5.88
C GLY A 270 11.04 -25.90 -4.96
N TRP A 271 10.59 -27.09 -4.53
CA TRP A 271 9.42 -27.21 -3.67
C TRP A 271 9.69 -26.95 -2.19
N PHE A 272 10.87 -27.35 -1.67
CA PHE A 272 11.18 -27.38 -0.23
C PHE A 272 12.26 -26.38 0.20
N GLY A 273 12.96 -25.73 -0.74
CA GLY A 273 14.01 -24.77 -0.47
C GLY A 273 15.35 -25.41 -0.10
N LEU A 274 16.37 -24.55 -0.05
CA LEU A 274 17.73 -24.93 0.37
C LEU A 274 17.91 -24.88 1.89
N GLY A 275 16.89 -24.44 2.62
CA GLY A 275 16.92 -24.16 4.05
C GLY A 275 17.22 -22.69 4.35
N LEU A 276 16.67 -22.22 5.49
CA LEU A 276 16.82 -20.85 5.94
C LEU A 276 18.31 -20.50 6.12
N GLY A 277 18.74 -19.40 5.54
CA GLY A 277 20.13 -18.96 5.59
C GLY A 277 21.04 -19.52 4.49
N ASN A 278 20.57 -20.47 3.68
CA ASN A 278 21.39 -21.20 2.68
C ASN A 278 21.20 -20.72 1.24
N SER A 279 20.54 -19.59 1.00
CA SER A 279 20.44 -19.02 -0.35
C SER A 279 21.83 -18.75 -0.93
N ILE A 280 22.04 -19.12 -2.17
CA ILE A 280 23.25 -18.89 -2.96
C ILE A 280 23.21 -17.47 -3.52
N GLU A 281 22.07 -17.06 -4.07
CA GLU A 281 21.93 -15.82 -4.82
C GLU A 281 22.09 -14.56 -3.93
N LYS A 282 21.76 -14.64 -2.63
CA LYS A 282 21.95 -13.52 -1.69
C LYS A 282 23.42 -13.22 -1.36
N THR A 283 24.37 -14.14 -1.67
CA THR A 283 25.80 -13.97 -1.31
C THR A 283 26.54 -12.98 -2.21
N GLY A 284 25.82 -12.20 -3.01
CA GLY A 284 26.35 -11.14 -3.86
C GLY A 284 26.02 -11.29 -5.35
N TYR A 285 25.38 -12.38 -5.73
CA TYR A 285 24.97 -12.61 -7.10
C TYR A 285 23.73 -11.83 -7.49
N LEU A 286 22.73 -11.75 -6.60
CA LEU A 286 21.49 -11.00 -6.84
C LEU A 286 21.57 -9.62 -6.18
N PRO A 287 21.75 -8.54 -6.96
CA PRO A 287 21.57 -7.18 -6.45
C PRO A 287 20.15 -6.98 -5.90
N GLU A 288 20.02 -6.15 -4.87
CA GLU A 288 18.73 -5.84 -4.24
C GLU A 288 17.97 -7.09 -3.69
N ALA A 289 18.71 -8.16 -3.38
CA ALA A 289 18.17 -9.39 -2.74
C ALA A 289 17.47 -9.10 -1.39
N THR A 290 17.81 -8.00 -0.73
CA THR A 290 17.24 -7.60 0.56
C THR A 290 15.98 -6.73 0.45
N THR A 291 15.75 -6.12 -0.70
CA THR A 291 14.68 -5.14 -0.93
C THR A 291 13.66 -5.66 -1.94
N ASP A 292 13.90 -5.44 -3.23
CA ASP A 292 12.93 -5.66 -4.30
C ASP A 292 12.78 -7.13 -4.67
N PHE A 293 13.87 -7.89 -4.57
CA PHE A 293 13.95 -9.31 -4.93
C PHE A 293 13.93 -10.25 -3.71
N VAL A 294 13.58 -9.73 -2.53
CA VAL A 294 13.57 -10.52 -1.30
C VAL A 294 12.69 -11.77 -1.39
N PHE A 295 11.56 -11.71 -2.11
CA PHE A 295 10.66 -12.84 -2.22
C PHE A 295 11.25 -13.98 -3.07
N SER A 296 12.15 -13.69 -4.04
CA SER A 296 12.94 -14.71 -4.74
C SER A 296 13.88 -15.47 -3.79
N ILE A 297 14.50 -14.75 -2.85
CA ILE A 297 15.33 -15.38 -1.81
C ILE A 297 14.49 -16.21 -0.84
N VAL A 298 13.29 -15.74 -0.49
CA VAL A 298 12.34 -16.52 0.33
C VAL A 298 11.98 -17.84 -0.37
N ILE A 299 11.76 -17.82 -1.69
CA ILE A 299 11.53 -19.05 -2.49
C ILE A 299 12.78 -19.90 -2.48
N GLU A 300 13.98 -19.35 -2.67
CA GLU A 300 15.24 -20.12 -2.66
C GLU A 300 15.47 -20.81 -1.31
N GLU A 301 15.19 -20.13 -0.19
CA GLU A 301 15.44 -20.68 1.15
C GLU A 301 14.33 -21.62 1.64
N LEU A 302 13.05 -21.27 1.43
CA LEU A 302 11.89 -22.00 1.98
C LEU A 302 11.15 -22.85 0.95
N GLY A 303 11.54 -22.77 -0.31
CA GLY A 303 10.84 -23.40 -1.42
C GLY A 303 9.48 -22.78 -1.74
N LEU A 304 8.84 -23.28 -2.79
CA LEU A 304 7.51 -22.84 -3.19
C LEU A 304 6.45 -23.08 -2.11
N ILE A 305 6.58 -24.15 -1.32
CA ILE A 305 5.62 -24.45 -0.24
C ILE A 305 5.74 -23.41 0.88
N GLY A 306 6.96 -23.13 1.39
CA GLY A 306 7.16 -22.14 2.44
C GLY A 306 6.80 -20.73 2.01
N ALA A 307 7.23 -20.31 0.81
CA ALA A 307 6.86 -19.03 0.21
C ALA A 307 5.34 -18.93 -0.02
N GLY A 308 4.70 -20.02 -0.47
CA GLY A 308 3.26 -20.11 -0.66
C GLY A 308 2.46 -19.95 0.63
N LEU A 309 2.93 -20.50 1.75
CA LEU A 309 2.30 -20.32 3.07
C LEU A 309 2.38 -18.85 3.55
N ILE A 310 3.54 -18.21 3.36
CA ILE A 310 3.72 -16.79 3.68
C ILE A 310 2.77 -15.94 2.81
N LEU A 311 2.71 -16.22 1.52
CA LEU A 311 1.84 -15.53 0.58
C LEU A 311 0.35 -15.75 0.92
N ALA A 312 -0.05 -16.97 1.27
CA ALA A 312 -1.41 -17.27 1.71
C ALA A 312 -1.80 -16.49 2.98
N LEU A 313 -0.89 -16.38 3.95
CA LEU A 313 -1.12 -15.58 5.15
C LEU A 313 -1.26 -14.08 4.83
N LEU A 314 -0.46 -13.58 3.89
CA LEU A 314 -0.54 -12.19 3.42
C LEU A 314 -1.86 -11.93 2.69
N PHE A 315 -2.29 -12.82 1.80
CA PHE A 315 -3.60 -12.71 1.14
C PHE A 315 -4.76 -12.84 2.12
N PHE A 316 -4.65 -13.69 3.13
CA PHE A 316 -5.63 -13.76 4.21
C PHE A 316 -5.74 -12.41 4.94
N LEU A 317 -4.62 -11.77 5.28
CA LEU A 317 -4.62 -10.45 5.90
C LEU A 317 -5.28 -9.40 5.00
N ILE A 318 -4.92 -9.35 3.71
CA ILE A 318 -5.50 -8.43 2.72
C ILE A 318 -7.02 -8.66 2.61
N LEU A 319 -7.45 -9.91 2.52
CA LEU A 319 -8.87 -10.28 2.45
C LEU A 319 -9.64 -9.81 3.70
N ARG A 320 -9.06 -10.01 4.89
CA ARG A 320 -9.67 -9.53 6.15
C ARG A 320 -9.82 -8.00 6.16
N ILE A 321 -8.81 -7.26 5.69
CA ILE A 321 -8.86 -5.81 5.53
C ILE A 321 -10.00 -5.40 4.58
N MET A 322 -10.11 -6.07 3.42
CA MET A 322 -11.15 -5.79 2.45
C MET A 322 -12.55 -6.10 3.01
N ILE A 323 -12.72 -7.19 3.77
CA ILE A 323 -13.99 -7.54 4.44
C ILE A 323 -14.40 -6.44 5.43
N VAL A 324 -13.47 -5.87 6.19
CA VAL A 324 -13.76 -4.72 7.07
C VAL A 324 -14.28 -3.55 6.24
N GLY A 325 -13.65 -3.24 5.11
CA GLY A 325 -14.08 -2.16 4.22
C GLY A 325 -15.47 -2.38 3.62
N VAL A 326 -15.75 -3.59 3.13
CA VAL A 326 -17.08 -3.94 2.56
C VAL A 326 -18.19 -3.88 3.60
N LYS A 327 -17.91 -4.27 4.85
CA LYS A 327 -18.88 -4.28 5.94
C LYS A 327 -19.05 -2.92 6.63
N ALA A 328 -18.16 -1.97 6.39
CA ALA A 328 -18.20 -0.66 7.02
C ALA A 328 -19.42 0.15 6.49
N ARG A 329 -20.23 0.66 7.42
CA ARG A 329 -21.43 1.47 7.11
C ARG A 329 -21.07 2.89 6.68
N ASN A 330 -19.98 3.42 7.23
CA ASN A 330 -19.57 4.77 6.91
C ASN A 330 -18.73 4.79 5.61
N PRO A 331 -19.11 5.59 4.58
CA PRO A 331 -18.40 5.63 3.29
C PRO A 331 -16.91 5.94 3.39
N PHE A 332 -16.49 6.82 4.31
CA PHE A 332 -15.07 7.11 4.54
C PHE A 332 -14.33 5.89 5.11
N ASN A 333 -14.92 5.21 6.08
CA ASN A 333 -14.35 4.01 6.68
C ASN A 333 -14.20 2.89 5.65
N SER A 334 -15.26 2.68 4.84
CA SER A 334 -15.27 1.72 3.75
C SER A 334 -14.14 1.99 2.75
N MET A 335 -14.10 3.22 2.20
CA MET A 335 -13.10 3.62 1.21
C MET A 335 -11.66 3.57 1.75
N MET A 336 -11.46 3.94 3.02
CA MET A 336 -10.14 3.90 3.65
C MET A 336 -9.64 2.47 3.82
N ALA A 337 -10.49 1.57 4.35
CA ALA A 337 -10.11 0.16 4.54
C ALA A 337 -9.88 -0.56 3.20
N LEU A 338 -10.79 -0.38 2.23
CA LEU A 338 -10.62 -0.93 0.88
C LEU A 338 -9.39 -0.37 0.17
N GLY A 339 -9.09 0.91 0.35
CA GLY A 339 -7.90 1.54 -0.20
C GLY A 339 -6.59 1.00 0.39
N VAL A 340 -6.54 0.73 1.69
CA VAL A 340 -5.39 0.06 2.33
C VAL A 340 -5.23 -1.37 1.80
N GLY A 341 -6.32 -2.13 1.67
CA GLY A 341 -6.30 -3.46 1.09
C GLY A 341 -5.83 -3.46 -0.37
N ALA A 342 -6.34 -2.51 -1.17
CA ALA A 342 -5.93 -2.33 -2.56
C ALA A 342 -4.44 -1.94 -2.68
N LEU A 343 -3.95 -1.03 -1.85
CA LEU A 343 -2.55 -0.64 -1.81
C LEU A 343 -1.63 -1.86 -1.57
N MET A 344 -1.93 -2.66 -0.55
CA MET A 344 -1.16 -3.86 -0.25
C MET A 344 -1.24 -4.89 -1.38
N LEU A 345 -2.42 -5.11 -1.95
CA LEU A 345 -2.62 -6.03 -3.07
C LEU A 345 -1.81 -5.61 -4.30
N MET A 346 -1.86 -4.32 -4.67
CA MET A 346 -1.08 -3.79 -5.80
C MET A 346 0.43 -3.88 -5.55
N GLN A 347 0.88 -3.65 -4.33
CA GLN A 347 2.29 -3.77 -3.97
C GLN A 347 2.79 -5.22 -4.11
N VAL A 348 2.02 -6.20 -3.65
CA VAL A 348 2.31 -7.64 -3.83
C VAL A 348 2.32 -8.00 -5.32
N PHE A 349 1.29 -7.58 -6.07
CA PHE A 349 1.17 -7.87 -7.49
C PHE A 349 2.35 -7.32 -8.30
N VAL A 350 2.73 -6.07 -8.06
CA VAL A 350 3.83 -5.40 -8.77
C VAL A 350 5.18 -6.04 -8.41
N ASN A 351 5.41 -6.42 -7.15
CA ASN A 351 6.65 -7.08 -6.76
C ASN A 351 6.75 -8.49 -7.35
N ILE A 352 5.75 -9.36 -7.13
CA ILE A 352 5.75 -10.73 -7.66
C ILE A 352 5.80 -10.71 -9.20
N GLY A 353 5.03 -9.83 -9.83
CA GLY A 353 5.06 -9.65 -11.28
C GLY A 353 6.45 -9.25 -11.80
N GLY A 354 7.14 -8.40 -11.05
CA GLY A 354 8.50 -7.97 -11.38
C GLY A 354 9.56 -9.07 -11.26
N ILE A 355 9.55 -9.82 -10.15
CA ILE A 355 10.53 -10.90 -9.93
C ILE A 355 10.30 -12.12 -10.80
N SER A 356 9.03 -12.40 -11.19
CA SER A 356 8.65 -13.50 -12.07
C SER A 356 8.76 -13.17 -13.55
N GLY A 357 9.04 -11.89 -13.90
CA GLY A 357 9.06 -11.44 -15.29
C GLY A 357 7.70 -11.38 -15.97
N LEU A 358 6.61 -11.33 -15.21
CA LEU A 358 5.26 -11.05 -15.74
C LEU A 358 5.12 -9.59 -16.17
N ILE A 359 5.78 -8.69 -15.45
CA ILE A 359 5.91 -7.27 -15.77
C ILE A 359 7.38 -6.85 -15.61
N PRO A 360 7.81 -5.73 -16.21
CA PRO A 360 9.16 -5.19 -15.96
C PRO A 360 9.38 -4.93 -14.47
N SER A 361 10.56 -5.26 -13.95
CA SER A 361 10.92 -5.02 -12.56
C SER A 361 10.83 -3.52 -12.24
N THR A 362 10.17 -3.17 -11.13
CA THR A 362 9.84 -1.77 -10.81
C THR A 362 10.61 -1.19 -9.62
N GLY A 363 11.31 -2.02 -8.83
CA GLY A 363 11.98 -1.56 -7.63
C GLY A 363 11.04 -1.37 -6.44
N VAL A 364 9.99 -2.17 -6.35
CA VAL A 364 8.98 -2.09 -5.29
C VAL A 364 9.28 -3.14 -4.23
N THR A 365 9.32 -2.71 -2.98
CA THR A 365 9.50 -3.60 -1.82
C THR A 365 8.30 -4.54 -1.63
N PHE A 366 8.57 -5.78 -1.17
CA PHE A 366 7.52 -6.72 -0.78
C PHE A 366 7.00 -6.39 0.63
N PRO A 367 5.67 -6.30 0.84
CA PRO A 367 5.12 -5.95 2.15
C PRO A 367 5.64 -6.83 3.28
N PHE A 368 6.06 -6.22 4.39
CA PHE A 368 6.61 -6.82 5.61
C PHE A 368 7.96 -7.52 5.47
N LEU A 369 8.28 -8.17 4.34
CA LEU A 369 9.46 -9.03 4.20
C LEU A 369 10.71 -8.28 3.79
N SER A 370 10.57 -7.22 2.96
CA SER A 370 11.72 -6.44 2.47
C SER A 370 12.40 -5.67 3.60
N GLN A 371 13.71 -5.51 3.48
CA GLN A 371 14.47 -4.54 4.24
C GLN A 371 14.04 -3.13 3.81
N GLY A 372 13.12 -2.53 4.56
CA GLY A 372 12.56 -1.22 4.24
C GLY A 372 11.79 -0.65 5.43
N GLY A 373 12.47 0.01 6.35
CA GLY A 373 11.84 0.57 7.55
C GLY A 373 10.66 1.50 7.23
N ASN A 374 10.79 2.34 6.19
CA ASN A 374 9.71 3.23 5.76
C ASN A 374 8.50 2.45 5.23
N SER A 375 8.72 1.44 4.39
CA SER A 375 7.63 0.61 3.83
C SER A 375 6.91 -0.17 4.94
N LEU A 376 7.64 -0.74 5.91
CA LEU A 376 7.07 -1.40 7.07
C LEU A 376 6.21 -0.44 7.90
N LEU A 377 6.72 0.77 8.18
CA LEU A 377 6.00 1.77 8.97
C LEU A 377 4.71 2.22 8.26
N VAL A 378 4.78 2.53 6.97
CA VAL A 378 3.61 2.96 6.18
C VAL A 378 2.54 1.89 6.11
N THR A 379 2.94 0.64 5.86
CA THR A 379 2.01 -0.50 5.84
C THR A 379 1.37 -0.69 7.22
N SER A 380 2.15 -0.55 8.29
CA SER A 380 1.66 -0.65 9.68
C SER A 380 0.69 0.49 10.03
N VAL A 381 0.93 1.71 9.55
CA VAL A 381 -0.03 2.83 9.66
C VAL A 381 -1.34 2.49 8.96
N GLY A 382 -1.29 1.90 7.76
CA GLY A 382 -2.48 1.41 7.06
C GLY A 382 -3.25 0.37 7.89
N ILE A 383 -2.57 -0.62 8.44
CA ILE A 383 -3.16 -1.63 9.36
C ILE A 383 -3.79 -0.95 10.58
N ALA A 384 -3.13 0.04 11.17
CA ALA A 384 -3.63 0.78 12.32
C ALA A 384 -4.96 1.48 12.03
N PHE A 385 -5.09 2.10 10.86
CA PHE A 385 -6.36 2.70 10.42
C PHE A 385 -7.46 1.65 10.28
N VAL A 386 -7.16 0.51 9.68
CA VAL A 386 -8.15 -0.57 9.51
C VAL A 386 -8.58 -1.16 10.86
N LEU A 387 -7.66 -1.41 11.78
CA LEU A 387 -7.98 -1.87 13.14
C LEU A 387 -8.85 -0.85 13.89
N ASN A 388 -8.57 0.44 13.76
CA ASN A 388 -9.38 1.50 14.34
C ASN A 388 -10.79 1.54 13.73
N ILE A 389 -10.91 1.41 12.40
CA ILE A 389 -12.19 1.35 11.69
C ILE A 389 -12.99 0.13 12.15
N ALA A 390 -12.39 -1.07 12.15
CA ALA A 390 -13.05 -2.31 12.59
C ALA A 390 -13.62 -2.20 14.00
N ALA A 391 -12.84 -1.62 14.93
CA ALA A 391 -13.29 -1.43 16.32
C ALA A 391 -14.46 -0.43 16.44
N ASN A 392 -14.43 0.67 15.66
CA ASN A 392 -15.53 1.63 15.69
C ASN A 392 -16.81 1.06 15.07
N GLU A 393 -16.72 0.40 13.91
CA GLU A 393 -17.87 -0.23 13.26
C GLU A 393 -18.48 -1.33 14.17
N LYS A 394 -17.65 -2.14 14.83
CA LYS A 394 -18.11 -3.14 15.79
C LYS A 394 -18.82 -2.51 17.00
N ARG A 395 -18.27 -1.40 17.52
CA ARG A 395 -18.90 -0.66 18.63
C ARG A 395 -20.25 -0.11 18.20
N ASP A 396 -20.32 0.53 17.03
CA ASP A 396 -21.54 1.17 16.55
C ASP A 396 -22.64 0.13 16.27
N ASN A 397 -22.28 -1.07 15.77
CA ASN A 397 -23.20 -2.18 15.62
C ASN A 397 -23.75 -2.70 16.97
N ILE A 398 -22.91 -2.79 18.02
CA ILE A 398 -23.35 -3.22 19.35
C ILE A 398 -24.30 -2.18 19.96
N VAL A 399 -23.98 -0.88 19.83
CA VAL A 399 -24.85 0.19 20.34
C VAL A 399 -26.22 0.15 19.67
N GLN A 400 -26.27 0.00 18.33
CA GLN A 400 -27.54 -0.11 17.62
C GLN A 400 -28.36 -1.33 18.04
N ALA A 401 -27.72 -2.50 18.19
CA ALA A 401 -28.45 -3.69 18.64
C ALA A 401 -29.07 -3.49 20.05
N ILE A 402 -28.36 -2.82 20.96
CA ILE A 402 -28.89 -2.48 22.29
C ILE A 402 -30.04 -1.47 22.19
N GLU A 403 -29.94 -0.46 21.32
CA GLU A 403 -31.01 0.53 21.13
C GLU A 403 -32.27 -0.12 20.53
N GLU A 404 -32.12 -1.05 19.58
CA GLU A 404 -33.23 -1.82 19.01
C GLU A 404 -33.91 -2.72 20.06
N GLU A 405 -33.14 -3.41 20.90
CA GLU A 405 -33.71 -4.22 22.02
C GLU A 405 -34.47 -3.37 23.04
N LEU A 406 -33.92 -2.20 23.39
CA LEU A 406 -34.60 -1.29 24.33
C LEU A 406 -35.90 -0.73 23.73
N SER A 407 -35.92 -0.36 22.46
CA SER A 407 -37.12 0.14 21.80
C SER A 407 -38.23 -0.95 21.73
N GLN A 408 -37.86 -2.19 21.41
CA GLN A 408 -38.80 -3.32 21.41
C GLN A 408 -39.40 -3.60 22.80
N THR A 409 -38.55 -3.52 23.84
CA THR A 409 -38.98 -3.72 25.22
C THR A 409 -39.99 -2.63 25.64
N GLN A 410 -39.70 -1.36 25.32
CA GLN A 410 -40.61 -0.25 25.60
C GLN A 410 -41.95 -0.36 24.86
N GLU A 411 -41.94 -0.83 23.60
CA GLU A 411 -43.17 -1.08 22.84
C GLU A 411 -44.02 -2.17 23.48
N LEU A 412 -43.41 -3.28 23.95
CA LEU A 412 -44.10 -4.35 24.65
C LEU A 412 -44.69 -3.87 25.97
N GLU A 413 -43.94 -3.13 26.78
CA GLU A 413 -44.44 -2.55 28.05
C GLU A 413 -45.64 -1.60 27.80
N SER A 414 -45.56 -0.77 26.77
CA SER A 414 -46.65 0.15 26.40
C SER A 414 -47.91 -0.57 25.91
N GLN A 415 -47.78 -1.75 25.31
CA GLN A 415 -48.92 -2.60 24.91
C GLN A 415 -49.56 -3.28 26.12
N ASP A 416 -48.75 -3.77 27.06
CA ASP A 416 -49.23 -4.39 28.32
C ASP A 416 -49.97 -3.37 29.21
N GLU A 417 -49.49 -2.12 29.33
CA GLU A 417 -50.19 -1.05 30.03
C GLU A 417 -51.56 -0.73 29.42
N LYS A 418 -51.76 -0.83 28.11
CA LYS A 418 -53.06 -0.63 27.45
C LYS A 418 -54.01 -1.77 27.65
N ILE A 419 -53.56 -2.97 28.00
CA ILE A 419 -54.40 -4.17 28.25
C ILE A 419 -54.88 -4.24 29.68
N VAL A 420 -54.18 -3.65 30.65
CA VAL A 420 -54.52 -3.72 32.10
C VAL A 420 -55.80 -2.92 32.50
N PRO A 421 -56.23 -1.81 31.86
CA PRO A 421 -57.40 -1.05 32.35
C PRO A 421 -58.74 -1.78 32.27
N LEU A 422 -58.90 -2.84 31.49
CA LEU A 422 -60.15 -3.57 31.31
C LEU A 422 -60.49 -4.59 32.41
N ARG A 423 -59.62 -4.83 33.35
CA ARG A 423 -59.81 -5.80 34.45
C ARG A 423 -60.24 -5.18 35.78
N ARG A 424 -60.38 -3.86 35.95
CA ARG A 424 -60.75 -3.18 37.17
C ARG A 424 -62.21 -2.68 37.26
N SER A 425 -63.08 -3.06 36.31
CA SER A 425 -64.51 -2.73 36.36
C SER A 425 -65.35 -4.00 36.38
N ARG A 426 -65.29 -4.78 37.48
CA ARG A 426 -66.34 -5.68 37.89
C ARG A 426 -66.27 -5.87 39.44
#